data_7fb6884a6004bd55e7f6c141b219c8bc
#
_entry.id   7fb6884a6004bd55e7f6c141b219c8bc
#
_cell.length_a   1.000
_cell.length_b   1.000
_cell.length_c   1.000
_cell.angle_alpha   90.00
_cell.angle_beta   90.00
_cell.angle_gamma   90.00
#
_symmetry.space_group_name_H-M   'P 1'
#
loop_
_entity.id
_entity.type
_entity.pdbx_description
1 polymer ?
#
loop_
_entity_poly.entity_id
_entity_poly.type
_entity_poly.pdbx_seq_one_letter_code
_entity_poly.pdbx_strand_id
1 'polypeptide(L)'
;MGKLFQGCSLPEAPSAAEQLMLADTNAYLPNDILVRVDRAAMASSLETRAPFLDHRVASLAWQLPLNLKLRYGVGKWALRQLLDRHVPRSLIDRPKAGFALPIAPWLRGPLRPWAEDLLDPALIRRQGWLQPQCVWRLWQ
;
A
#
# COMPACT_ATOMS: atom_id res chain seq x y z
N MET A 1 2.13 11.25 17.82
CA MET A 1 1.10 10.20 17.91
C MET A 1 -0.25 10.86 17.58
N GLY A 2 -0.82 10.54 16.44
CA GLY A 2 -1.99 11.27 15.92
C GLY A 2 -3.25 11.05 16.75
N LYS A 3 -4.18 11.99 16.68
CA LYS A 3 -5.47 12.01 17.41
C LYS A 3 -6.35 10.76 17.21
N LEU A 4 -6.08 9.92 16.21
CA LEU A 4 -6.81 8.68 15.92
C LEU A 4 -6.73 7.63 17.05
N PHE A 5 -5.72 7.71 17.93
CA PHE A 5 -5.46 6.73 18.99
C PHE A 5 -5.57 7.30 20.39
N GLN A 6 -6.08 8.52 20.55
CA GLN A 6 -6.39 9.03 21.89
C GLN A 6 -7.51 8.19 22.52
N GLY A 7 -7.15 7.37 23.49
CA GLY A 7 -8.05 6.48 24.19
C GLY A 7 -7.94 4.99 23.84
N CYS A 8 -7.11 4.58 22.87
CA CYS A 8 -6.78 3.16 22.67
C CYS A 8 -5.62 2.77 23.60
N SER A 9 -5.86 1.88 24.54
CA SER A 9 -4.80 1.18 25.25
C SER A 9 -4.12 0.22 24.28
N LEU A 10 -2.88 0.54 23.89
CA LEU A 10 -2.01 -0.42 23.21
C LEU A 10 -1.62 -1.52 24.20
N PRO A 11 -1.39 -2.77 23.74
CA PRO A 11 -0.86 -3.82 24.61
C PRO A 11 0.47 -3.37 25.22
N GLU A 12 0.70 -3.71 26.48
CA GLU A 12 1.93 -3.35 27.21
C GLU A 12 3.19 -3.91 26.53
N ALA A 13 3.07 -5.05 25.84
CA ALA A 13 4.13 -5.65 25.05
C ALA A 13 3.56 -6.11 23.69
N PRO A 14 3.50 -5.22 22.69
CA PRO A 14 2.95 -5.57 21.39
C PRO A 14 3.84 -6.61 20.68
N SER A 15 3.20 -7.63 20.10
CA SER A 15 3.88 -8.60 19.24
C SER A 15 4.50 -7.91 18.01
N ALA A 16 5.44 -8.57 17.33
CA ALA A 16 6.04 -8.04 16.10
C ALA A 16 4.97 -7.69 15.03
N ALA A 17 3.89 -8.48 14.94
CA ALA A 17 2.79 -8.19 14.05
C ALA A 17 2.03 -6.91 14.44
N GLU A 18 1.78 -6.69 15.72
CA GLU A 18 1.12 -5.47 16.20
C GLU A 18 2.01 -4.24 16.04
N GLN A 19 3.34 -4.38 16.23
CA GLN A 19 4.29 -3.31 15.94
C GLN A 19 4.28 -2.90 14.47
N LEU A 20 4.26 -3.87 13.55
CA LEU A 20 4.13 -3.61 12.10
C LEU A 20 2.79 -2.95 11.76
N MET A 21 1.68 -3.45 12.31
CA MET A 21 0.36 -2.81 12.12
C MET A 21 0.36 -1.36 12.61
N LEU A 22 1.02 -1.08 13.74
CA LEU A 22 1.13 0.27 14.28
C LEU A 22 1.98 1.18 13.37
N ALA A 23 3.11 0.67 12.88
CA ALA A 23 3.97 1.40 11.94
C ALA A 23 3.22 1.73 10.64
N ASP A 24 2.52 0.76 10.06
CA ASP A 24 1.69 0.97 8.87
C ASP A 24 0.59 2.02 9.10
N THR A 25 -0.06 1.95 10.25
CA THR A 25 -1.15 2.88 10.59
C THR A 25 -0.65 4.31 10.80
N ASN A 26 0.55 4.48 11.34
CA ASN A 26 1.10 5.80 11.63
C ASN A 26 1.89 6.42 10.47
N ALA A 27 2.43 5.61 9.57
CA ALA A 27 3.29 6.07 8.48
C ALA A 27 2.72 5.76 7.10
N TYR A 28 2.56 4.50 6.75
CA TYR A 28 2.18 4.09 5.39
C TYR A 28 0.74 4.50 5.03
N LEU A 29 -0.21 4.26 5.94
CA LEU A 29 -1.61 4.59 5.70
C LEU A 29 -1.83 6.09 5.46
N PRO A 30 -1.41 7.01 6.36
CA PRO A 30 -1.68 8.44 6.17
C PRO A 30 -0.82 9.08 5.08
N ASN A 31 0.46 8.71 4.95
CA ASN A 31 1.39 9.42 4.08
C ASN A 31 1.42 8.90 2.64
N ASP A 32 0.93 7.69 2.41
CA ASP A 32 0.93 7.07 1.09
C ASP A 32 -0.50 6.74 0.61
N ILE A 33 -1.18 5.80 1.25
CA ILE A 33 -2.46 5.29 0.75
C ILE A 33 -3.53 6.38 0.74
N LEU A 34 -3.73 7.09 1.86
CA LEU A 34 -4.80 8.08 1.96
C LEU A 34 -4.53 9.30 1.08
N VAL A 35 -3.29 9.75 0.98
CA VAL A 35 -2.90 10.87 0.10
C VAL A 35 -3.16 10.51 -1.37
N ARG A 36 -2.82 9.30 -1.80
CA ARG A 36 -3.05 8.87 -3.19
C ARG A 36 -4.53 8.75 -3.51
N VAL A 37 -5.30 8.12 -2.61
CA VAL A 37 -6.75 7.93 -2.80
C VAL A 37 -7.46 9.28 -2.85
N ASP A 38 -7.14 10.17 -1.91
CA ASP A 38 -7.74 11.51 -1.85
C ASP A 38 -7.44 12.31 -3.11
N ARG A 39 -6.17 12.40 -3.51
CA ARG A 39 -5.77 13.15 -4.72
C ARG A 39 -6.39 12.58 -6.00
N ALA A 40 -6.42 11.26 -6.15
CA ALA A 40 -7.02 10.62 -7.31
C ALA A 40 -8.54 10.84 -7.38
N ALA A 41 -9.23 10.75 -6.23
CA ALA A 41 -10.66 10.99 -6.14
C ALA A 41 -11.00 12.47 -6.39
N MET A 42 -10.26 13.39 -5.76
CA MET A 42 -10.47 14.83 -5.92
C MET A 42 -10.15 15.32 -7.33
N ALA A 43 -9.21 14.70 -8.03
CA ALA A 43 -8.97 14.97 -9.46
C ALA A 43 -10.21 14.72 -10.34
N SER A 44 -11.12 13.86 -9.88
CA SER A 44 -12.42 13.57 -10.50
C SER A 44 -13.60 14.22 -9.76
N SER A 45 -13.35 15.17 -8.87
CA SER A 45 -14.36 15.85 -8.04
C SER A 45 -15.20 14.88 -7.19
N LEU A 46 -14.60 13.78 -6.76
CA LEU A 46 -15.24 12.77 -5.90
C LEU A 46 -14.69 12.86 -4.48
N GLU A 47 -15.57 12.91 -3.49
CA GLU A 47 -15.20 12.76 -2.09
C GLU A 47 -15.29 11.29 -1.68
N THR A 48 -14.22 10.74 -1.09
CA THR A 48 -14.20 9.37 -0.60
C THR A 48 -14.41 9.31 0.90
N ARG A 49 -15.22 8.34 1.35
CA ARG A 49 -15.43 8.03 2.76
C ARG A 49 -15.12 6.56 2.99
N ALA A 50 -14.09 6.28 3.79
CA ALA A 50 -13.68 4.91 4.10
C ALA A 50 -14.24 4.48 5.46
N PRO A 51 -15.24 3.59 5.53
CA PRO A 51 -15.89 3.20 6.79
C PRO A 51 -14.91 2.63 7.82
N PHE A 52 -13.84 1.96 7.39
CA PHE A 52 -12.82 1.40 8.28
C PHE A 52 -11.88 2.46 8.90
N LEU A 53 -11.97 3.71 8.45
CA LEU A 53 -11.23 4.83 9.05
C LEU A 53 -12.06 5.58 10.11
N ASP A 54 -13.32 5.19 10.33
CA ASP A 54 -14.09 5.70 11.47
C ASP A 54 -13.34 5.37 12.77
N HIS A 55 -13.13 6.38 13.62
CA HIS A 55 -12.37 6.23 14.85
C HIS A 55 -12.91 5.15 15.79
N ARG A 56 -14.23 4.91 15.78
CA ARG A 56 -14.89 3.87 16.58
C ARG A 56 -14.53 2.48 16.07
N VAL A 57 -14.51 2.30 14.74
CA VAL A 57 -14.12 1.05 14.09
C VAL A 57 -12.64 0.78 14.31
N ALA A 58 -11.80 1.81 14.13
CA ALA A 58 -10.37 1.72 14.37
C ALA A 58 -10.06 1.37 15.85
N SER A 59 -10.73 2.03 16.80
CA SER A 59 -10.59 1.74 18.23
C SER A 59 -10.99 0.31 18.58
N LEU A 60 -12.12 -0.17 18.07
CA LEU A 60 -12.55 -1.54 18.24
C LEU A 60 -11.53 -2.52 17.65
N ALA A 61 -11.05 -2.26 16.43
CA ALA A 61 -10.07 -3.12 15.77
C ALA A 61 -8.75 -3.24 16.58
N TRP A 62 -8.30 -2.17 17.22
CA TRP A 62 -7.13 -2.20 18.10
C TRP A 62 -7.37 -2.97 19.40
N GLN A 63 -8.57 -2.94 19.95
CA GLN A 63 -8.95 -3.70 21.16
C GLN A 63 -9.09 -5.21 20.91
N LEU A 64 -9.32 -5.63 19.66
CA LEU A 64 -9.40 -7.05 19.34
C LEU A 64 -8.07 -7.76 19.64
N PRO A 65 -8.09 -8.94 20.24
CA PRO A 65 -6.88 -9.74 20.44
C PRO A 65 -6.31 -10.19 19.10
N LEU A 66 -4.98 -10.43 19.06
CA LEU A 66 -4.26 -10.73 17.83
C LEU A 66 -4.81 -11.94 17.07
N ASN A 67 -5.30 -12.96 17.76
CA ASN A 67 -5.88 -14.17 17.16
C ASN A 67 -7.18 -13.92 16.39
N LEU A 68 -7.86 -12.79 16.61
CA LEU A 68 -8.98 -12.33 15.81
C LEU A 68 -8.55 -11.46 14.62
N LYS A 69 -7.34 -10.92 14.65
CA LYS A 69 -6.74 -10.16 13.54
C LYS A 69 -5.98 -11.08 12.58
N LEU A 70 -5.16 -11.96 13.14
CA LEU A 70 -4.30 -12.91 12.42
C LEU A 70 -4.41 -14.29 13.04
N ARG A 71 -4.82 -15.29 12.26
CA ARG A 71 -4.97 -16.66 12.74
C ARG A 71 -4.49 -17.66 11.68
N TYR A 72 -3.59 -18.56 12.05
CA TYR A 72 -3.01 -19.57 11.13
C TYR A 72 -2.42 -18.96 9.85
N GLY A 73 -1.74 -17.81 9.95
CA GLY A 73 -1.21 -17.10 8.78
C GLY A 73 -2.27 -16.33 7.96
N VAL A 74 -3.55 -16.43 8.30
CA VAL A 74 -4.64 -15.74 7.60
C VAL A 74 -4.92 -14.42 8.30
N GLY A 75 -4.66 -13.32 7.60
CA GLY A 75 -4.99 -11.96 8.08
C GLY A 75 -6.48 -11.64 7.96
N LYS A 76 -6.90 -10.60 8.69
CA LYS A 76 -8.28 -10.10 8.71
C LYS A 76 -9.30 -11.17 9.16
N TRP A 77 -8.92 -12.04 10.07
CA TRP A 77 -9.71 -13.21 10.44
C TRP A 77 -11.16 -12.88 10.80
N ALA A 78 -11.39 -11.97 11.76
CA ALA A 78 -12.74 -11.60 12.18
C ALA A 78 -13.58 -11.02 11.02
N LEU A 79 -12.98 -10.19 10.16
CA LEU A 79 -13.68 -9.63 8.99
C LEU A 79 -14.03 -10.72 7.98
N ARG A 80 -13.16 -11.71 7.77
CA ARG A 80 -13.46 -12.86 6.90
C ARG A 80 -14.61 -13.69 7.43
N GLN A 81 -14.65 -13.96 8.74
CA GLN A 81 -15.76 -14.69 9.36
C GLN A 81 -17.09 -13.93 9.24
N LEU A 82 -17.07 -12.60 9.35
CA LEU A 82 -18.24 -11.77 9.12
C LEU A 82 -18.68 -11.82 7.66
N LEU A 83 -17.72 -11.65 6.74
CA LEU A 83 -17.98 -11.61 5.31
C LEU A 83 -18.54 -12.94 4.77
N ASP A 84 -18.04 -14.08 5.28
CA ASP A 84 -18.52 -15.43 4.93
C ASP A 84 -20.02 -15.64 5.20
N ARG A 85 -20.64 -14.81 6.05
CA ARG A 85 -22.09 -14.85 6.30
C ARG A 85 -22.92 -14.17 5.21
N HIS A 86 -22.29 -13.31 4.41
CA HIS A 86 -22.97 -12.47 3.42
C HIS A 86 -22.53 -12.76 2.00
N VAL A 87 -21.30 -13.25 1.80
CA VAL A 87 -20.70 -13.46 0.48
C VAL A 87 -20.03 -14.83 0.43
N PRO A 88 -20.29 -15.64 -0.60
CA PRO A 88 -19.63 -16.94 -0.79
C PRO A 88 -18.11 -16.81 -0.86
N ARG A 89 -17.38 -17.71 -0.20
CA ARG A 89 -15.90 -17.71 -0.19
C ARG A 89 -15.29 -17.75 -1.58
N SER A 90 -15.88 -18.46 -2.51
CA SER A 90 -15.41 -18.58 -3.89
C SER A 90 -15.26 -17.23 -4.62
N LEU A 91 -16.00 -16.20 -4.19
CA LEU A 91 -15.88 -14.85 -4.74
C LEU A 91 -14.78 -14.02 -4.09
N ILE A 92 -14.30 -14.43 -2.92
CA ILE A 92 -13.37 -13.66 -2.09
C ILE A 92 -11.99 -14.29 -2.07
N ASP A 93 -11.90 -15.63 -1.99
CA ASP A 93 -10.65 -16.37 -1.90
C ASP A 93 -10.01 -16.49 -3.29
N ARG A 94 -9.26 -15.46 -3.64
CA ARG A 94 -8.44 -15.40 -4.85
C ARG A 94 -7.01 -14.96 -4.50
N PRO A 95 -6.01 -15.36 -5.30
CA PRO A 95 -4.64 -14.91 -5.12
C PRO A 95 -4.56 -13.38 -5.09
N LYS A 96 -3.73 -12.84 -4.19
CA LYS A 96 -3.47 -11.40 -4.18
C LYS A 96 -2.81 -11.02 -5.51
N ALA A 97 -3.47 -10.13 -6.26
CA ALA A 97 -2.85 -9.44 -7.38
C ALA A 97 -2.32 -8.09 -6.87
N GLY A 98 -1.03 -7.84 -7.06
CA GLY A 98 -0.45 -6.53 -6.75
C GLY A 98 -1.00 -5.47 -7.71
N PHE A 99 -1.07 -4.22 -7.26
CA PHE A 99 -1.35 -3.06 -8.11
C PHE A 99 -0.09 -2.72 -8.90
N ALA A 100 0.31 -3.59 -9.81
CA ALA A 100 1.47 -3.38 -10.65
C ALA A 100 1.05 -2.64 -11.92
N LEU A 101 1.53 -1.41 -12.08
CA LEU A 101 1.50 -0.75 -13.38
C LEU A 101 2.42 -1.54 -14.32
N PRO A 102 2.02 -1.76 -15.57
CA PRO A 102 2.83 -2.49 -16.55
C PRO A 102 3.98 -1.62 -17.10
N ILE A 103 4.80 -1.06 -16.21
CA ILE A 103 5.90 -0.14 -16.57
C ILE A 103 6.91 -0.84 -17.46
N ALA A 104 7.28 -2.08 -17.13
CA ALA A 104 8.26 -2.81 -17.93
C ALA A 104 7.79 -3.11 -19.36
N PRO A 105 6.55 -3.57 -19.63
CA PRO A 105 6.00 -3.62 -20.97
C PRO A 105 5.95 -2.25 -21.68
N TRP A 106 5.62 -1.19 -20.97
CA TRP A 106 5.59 0.16 -21.56
C TRP A 106 6.99 0.65 -21.96
N LEU A 107 7.98 0.47 -21.11
CA LEU A 107 9.37 0.84 -21.38
C LEU A 107 10.01 -0.03 -22.48
N ARG A 108 9.60 -1.30 -22.61
CA ARG A 108 10.04 -2.15 -23.72
C ARG A 108 9.27 -1.92 -25.03
N GLY A 109 8.16 -1.21 -24.98
CA GLY A 109 7.27 -0.94 -26.10
C GLY A 109 7.04 0.56 -26.35
N PRO A 110 5.83 1.07 -26.10
CA PRO A 110 5.45 2.42 -26.54
C PRO A 110 6.26 3.57 -25.91
N LEU A 111 6.81 3.37 -24.71
CA LEU A 111 7.63 4.38 -24.05
C LEU A 111 9.13 4.19 -24.26
N ARG A 112 9.55 3.21 -25.06
CA ARG A 112 10.97 2.93 -25.30
C ARG A 112 11.72 4.12 -25.90
N PRO A 113 11.23 4.78 -26.97
CA PRO A 113 11.93 5.92 -27.56
C PRO A 113 12.10 7.05 -26.53
N TRP A 114 11.04 7.36 -25.78
CA TRP A 114 11.11 8.37 -24.72
C TRP A 114 12.15 8.05 -23.65
N ALA A 115 12.24 6.79 -23.22
CA ALA A 115 13.20 6.36 -22.24
C ALA A 115 14.63 6.41 -22.78
N GLU A 116 14.85 6.00 -24.03
CA GLU A 116 16.15 6.05 -24.71
C GLU A 116 16.65 7.49 -24.90
N ASP A 117 15.75 8.42 -25.20
CA ASP A 117 16.09 9.87 -25.25
C ASP A 117 16.57 10.38 -23.90
N LEU A 118 15.92 9.98 -22.81
CA LEU A 118 16.32 10.37 -21.44
C LEU A 118 17.63 9.69 -21.00
N LEU A 119 17.90 8.50 -21.51
CA LEU A 119 19.08 7.70 -21.19
C LEU A 119 20.23 7.93 -22.19
N ASP A 120 20.13 8.95 -23.04
CA ASP A 120 21.19 9.29 -23.99
C ASP A 120 22.56 9.43 -23.29
N PRO A 121 23.59 8.71 -23.76
CA PRO A 121 24.89 8.71 -23.11
C PRO A 121 25.56 10.09 -23.01
N ALA A 122 25.30 10.98 -23.99
CA ALA A 122 25.82 12.33 -23.96
C ALA A 122 25.11 13.18 -22.92
N LEU A 123 23.80 13.02 -22.79
CA LEU A 123 22.99 13.67 -21.77
C LEU A 123 23.43 13.24 -20.37
N ILE A 124 23.55 11.92 -20.11
CA ILE A 124 23.99 11.36 -18.82
C ILE A 124 25.39 11.87 -18.46
N ARG A 125 26.32 11.87 -19.42
CA ARG A 125 27.69 12.39 -19.22
C ARG A 125 27.70 13.87 -18.85
N ARG A 126 26.86 14.66 -19.50
CA ARG A 126 26.73 16.10 -19.24
C ARG A 126 26.17 16.39 -17.85
N GLN A 127 25.22 15.58 -17.40
CA GLN A 127 24.61 15.69 -16.06
C GLN A 127 25.61 15.33 -14.95
N GLY A 128 26.49 14.38 -15.17
CA GLY A 128 27.54 14.00 -14.24
C GLY A 128 27.13 13.18 -13.04
N TRP A 129 25.86 12.76 -12.96
CA TRP A 129 25.32 11.99 -11.83
C TRP A 129 25.55 10.48 -11.94
N LEU A 130 25.57 9.97 -13.16
CA LEU A 130 25.62 8.53 -13.45
C LEU A 130 26.70 8.25 -14.50
N GLN A 131 27.23 7.03 -14.51
CA GLN A 131 28.12 6.54 -15.55
C GLN A 131 27.31 5.96 -16.72
N PRO A 132 27.45 6.49 -17.95
CA PRO A 132 26.66 6.04 -19.10
C PRO A 132 26.74 4.54 -19.36
N GLN A 133 27.94 3.96 -19.26
CA GLN A 133 28.15 2.52 -19.50
C GLN A 133 27.37 1.64 -18.50
N CYS A 134 27.28 2.07 -17.23
CA CYS A 134 26.52 1.34 -16.22
C CYS A 134 25.03 1.39 -16.51
N VAL A 135 24.51 2.55 -16.89
CA VAL A 135 23.10 2.74 -17.23
C VAL A 135 22.71 1.87 -18.43
N TRP A 136 23.48 1.94 -19.52
CA TRP A 136 23.19 1.17 -20.73
C TRP A 136 23.26 -0.34 -20.52
N ARG A 137 24.20 -0.82 -19.71
CA ARG A 137 24.27 -2.24 -19.36
C ARG A 137 23.04 -2.75 -18.62
N LEU A 138 22.37 -1.88 -17.84
CA LEU A 138 21.13 -2.22 -17.14
C LEU A 138 19.89 -2.07 -18.03
N TRP A 139 19.99 -1.23 -19.07
CA TRP A 139 18.89 -0.98 -19.98
C TRP A 139 18.69 -2.08 -21.04
N GLN A 140 19.74 -2.76 -21.46
CA GLN A 140 19.71 -3.86 -22.44
C GLN A 140 19.12 -5.14 -21.83
#